data_264813d79bfcf663bdfe8fa4846e86c9
#
_entry.id   264813d79bfcf663bdfe8fa4846e86c9
#
_cell.length_a   1.000
_cell.length_b   1.000
_cell.length_c   1.000
_cell.angle_alpha   90.00
_cell.angle_beta   90.00
_cell.angle_gamma   90.00
#
_symmetry.space_group_name_H-M   'P 1'
#
loop_
_entity.id
_entity.type
_entity.pdbx_description
1 polymer ?
#
loop_
_entity_poly.entity_id
_entity_poly.type
_entity_poly.pdbx_seq_one_letter_code
_entity_poly.pdbx_strand_id
1 'polypeptide(L)'
;MKKILLLGSGELGKEFVISAQRKGQHIIACDSYAGAPAMQVADECEVFDMLNGEELERIVKKHQPDIIVPEIEAIRTERLYDFEKEGIQVVPSARAVNFTMNRKAIRDLAAKELGLKTARYFYAKTLDELKEAAAKIGFPCVVKPLMSSSGKGQSLVKSADELEHAWEYGCSGSRGDIRELIIEEFIKFDSEITLLTVTQKNGPTLFCPPIGHVQKGGDYRESFQPAHIDPAHLKEAEEMAEKVTRALTGAGLWGVE
;
A
#
# COMPACT_ATOMS: atom_id res chain seq x y z
N MET A 1 -13.80 25.99 1.40
CA MET A 1 -12.39 25.64 1.68
C MET A 1 -12.43 24.50 2.69
N LYS A 2 -11.76 23.39 2.39
CA LYS A 2 -11.61 22.25 3.30
C LYS A 2 -10.21 22.28 3.92
N LYS A 3 -10.09 21.89 5.17
CA LYS A 3 -8.83 21.71 5.86
C LYS A 3 -8.40 20.26 5.74
N ILE A 4 -7.25 20.01 5.14
CA ILE A 4 -6.75 18.66 4.84
C ILE A 4 -5.46 18.41 5.62
N LEU A 5 -5.42 17.34 6.40
CA LEU A 5 -4.23 16.86 7.08
C LEU A 5 -3.60 15.75 6.23
N LEU A 6 -2.42 16.03 5.68
CA LEU A 6 -1.63 15.07 4.89
C LEU A 6 -0.64 14.36 5.80
N LEU A 7 -0.74 13.04 5.91
CA LEU A 7 0.15 12.20 6.71
C LEU A 7 1.17 11.50 5.81
N GLY A 8 2.37 12.04 5.77
CA GLY A 8 3.44 11.78 4.83
C GLY A 8 3.64 12.97 3.91
N SER A 9 4.87 13.45 3.78
CA SER A 9 5.20 14.69 3.11
C SER A 9 6.32 14.52 2.07
N GLY A 10 6.33 13.37 1.37
CA GLY A 10 7.27 13.08 0.29
C GLY A 10 7.01 13.89 -0.99
N GLU A 11 7.67 13.50 -2.08
CA GLU A 11 7.57 14.17 -3.38
C GLU A 11 6.16 14.08 -3.96
N LEU A 12 5.51 12.93 -3.86
CA LEU A 12 4.12 12.75 -4.29
C LEU A 12 3.17 13.58 -3.45
N GLY A 13 3.41 13.63 -2.13
CA GLY A 13 2.71 14.52 -1.21
C GLY A 13 2.80 15.99 -1.62
N LYS A 14 3.97 16.43 -2.11
CA LYS A 14 4.17 17.82 -2.62
C LYS A 14 3.27 18.10 -3.82
N GLU A 15 3.19 17.20 -4.80
CA GLU A 15 2.30 17.35 -5.95
C GLU A 15 0.81 17.36 -5.53
N PHE A 16 0.45 16.54 -4.56
CA PHE A 16 -0.89 16.55 -3.96
C PHE A 16 -1.21 17.91 -3.35
N VAL A 17 -0.31 18.48 -2.51
CA VAL A 17 -0.48 19.79 -1.87
C VAL A 17 -0.72 20.86 -2.93
N ILE A 18 0.15 20.97 -3.94
CA ILE A 18 0.03 21.96 -5.01
C ILE A 18 -1.33 21.83 -5.72
N SER A 19 -1.73 20.58 -6.04
CA SER A 19 -3.01 20.33 -6.72
C SER A 19 -4.23 20.70 -5.86
N ALA A 20 -4.17 20.41 -4.56
CA ALA A 20 -5.25 20.72 -3.63
C ALA A 20 -5.38 22.22 -3.37
N GLN A 21 -4.25 22.92 -3.21
CA GLN A 21 -4.23 24.39 -3.06
C GLN A 21 -4.78 25.11 -4.30
N ARG A 22 -4.49 24.63 -5.52
CA ARG A 22 -5.09 25.14 -6.76
C ARG A 22 -6.62 25.03 -6.78
N LYS A 23 -7.18 24.14 -5.96
CA LYS A 23 -8.63 23.97 -5.75
C LYS A 23 -9.14 24.72 -4.52
N GLY A 24 -8.32 25.59 -3.94
CA GLY A 24 -8.68 26.43 -2.79
C GLY A 24 -8.78 25.65 -1.47
N GLN A 25 -8.04 24.54 -1.31
CA GLN A 25 -8.00 23.82 -0.05
C GLN A 25 -6.83 24.27 0.82
N HIS A 26 -6.96 24.16 2.14
CA HIS A 26 -5.92 24.47 3.14
C HIS A 26 -5.25 23.16 3.59
N ILE A 27 -3.93 23.07 3.48
CA ILE A 27 -3.19 21.83 3.69
C ILE A 27 -2.22 21.97 4.86
N ILE A 28 -2.32 21.01 5.80
CA ILE A 28 -1.36 20.77 6.87
C ILE A 28 -0.53 19.54 6.50
N ALA A 29 0.74 19.71 6.21
CA ALA A 29 1.66 18.63 5.84
C ALA A 29 2.37 18.09 7.08
N CYS A 30 2.32 16.77 7.31
CA CYS A 30 2.90 16.09 8.47
C CYS A 30 3.98 15.10 8.04
N ASP A 31 5.09 15.05 8.78
CA ASP A 31 6.13 14.03 8.62
C ASP A 31 6.91 13.84 9.92
N SER A 32 7.77 12.82 9.97
CA SER A 32 8.67 12.54 11.09
C SER A 32 9.91 13.44 11.11
N TYR A 33 10.17 14.21 10.06
CA TYR A 33 11.32 15.13 9.96
C TYR A 33 10.92 16.46 9.35
N ALA A 34 11.65 17.51 9.71
CA ALA A 34 11.40 18.87 9.25
C ALA A 34 11.89 19.08 7.80
N GLY A 35 11.19 19.93 7.05
CA GLY A 35 11.59 20.33 5.70
C GLY A 35 11.32 19.26 4.63
N ALA A 36 10.47 18.28 4.92
CA ALA A 36 10.02 17.30 3.94
C ALA A 36 9.43 18.01 2.70
N PRO A 37 9.49 17.37 1.50
CA PRO A 37 9.13 18.02 0.23
C PRO A 37 7.76 18.72 0.23
N ALA A 38 6.71 18.09 0.77
CA ALA A 38 5.37 18.69 0.82
C ALA A 38 5.28 19.87 1.80
N MET A 39 6.06 19.87 2.90
CA MET A 39 6.09 20.96 3.87
C MET A 39 6.59 22.28 3.27
N GLN A 40 7.39 22.21 2.20
CA GLN A 40 7.92 23.40 1.53
C GLN A 40 6.85 24.22 0.82
N VAL A 41 5.69 23.64 0.56
CA VAL A 41 4.60 24.26 -0.22
C VAL A 41 3.26 24.26 0.53
N ALA A 42 3.14 23.56 1.65
CA ALA A 42 1.93 23.51 2.45
C ALA A 42 1.64 24.84 3.19
N ASP A 43 0.39 25.04 3.59
CA ASP A 43 -0.04 26.20 4.35
C ASP A 43 0.46 26.14 5.80
N GLU A 44 0.48 24.93 6.39
CA GLU A 44 1.01 24.64 7.72
C GLU A 44 1.77 23.30 7.68
N CYS A 45 2.63 23.08 8.67
CA CYS A 45 3.34 21.81 8.81
C CYS A 45 3.48 21.38 10.28
N GLU A 46 3.53 20.04 10.50
CA GLU A 46 3.77 19.42 11.79
C GLU A 46 4.84 18.34 11.67
N VAL A 47 5.73 18.29 12.65
CA VAL A 47 6.79 17.27 12.73
C VAL A 47 6.56 16.44 13.98
N PHE A 48 6.25 15.14 13.80
CA PHE A 48 6.02 14.22 14.91
C PHE A 48 6.12 12.77 14.44
N ASP A 49 6.23 11.83 15.37
CA ASP A 49 6.17 10.40 15.08
C ASP A 49 4.72 9.97 14.82
N MET A 50 4.37 9.74 13.56
CA MET A 50 3.02 9.33 13.14
C MET A 50 2.66 7.89 13.56
N LEU A 51 3.63 7.07 14.00
CA LEU A 51 3.39 5.78 14.63
C LEU A 51 2.96 5.93 16.10
N ASN A 52 3.19 7.10 16.71
CA ASN A 52 2.66 7.43 18.03
C ASN A 52 1.20 7.88 17.92
N GLY A 53 0.27 7.00 18.34
CA GLY A 53 -1.17 7.27 18.24
C GLY A 53 -1.65 8.45 19.10
N GLU A 54 -0.98 8.76 20.21
CA GLU A 54 -1.33 9.91 21.08
C GLU A 54 -0.91 11.23 20.42
N GLU A 55 0.28 11.26 19.84
CA GLU A 55 0.75 12.41 19.07
C GLU A 55 -0.15 12.68 17.86
N LEU A 56 -0.49 11.63 17.11
CA LEU A 56 -1.41 11.73 15.96
C LEU A 56 -2.77 12.29 16.41
N GLU A 57 -3.33 11.80 17.49
CA GLU A 57 -4.59 12.31 18.05
C GLU A 57 -4.48 13.78 18.48
N ARG A 58 -3.38 14.15 19.14
CA ARG A 58 -3.10 15.54 19.54
C ARG A 58 -3.07 16.48 18.34
N ILE A 59 -2.43 16.08 17.24
CA ILE A 59 -2.34 16.89 16.01
C ILE A 59 -3.71 17.00 15.32
N VAL A 60 -4.46 15.92 15.25
CA VAL A 60 -5.83 15.94 14.69
C VAL A 60 -6.72 16.87 15.51
N LYS A 61 -6.68 16.80 16.84
CA LYS A 61 -7.44 17.71 17.73
C LYS A 61 -7.00 19.16 17.60
N LYS A 62 -5.69 19.42 17.43
CA LYS A 62 -5.16 20.79 17.24
C LYS A 62 -5.71 21.44 15.97
N HIS A 63 -5.68 20.71 14.87
CA HIS A 63 -6.01 21.28 13.55
C HIS A 63 -7.48 21.12 13.17
N GLN A 64 -8.20 20.15 13.75
CA GLN A 64 -9.59 19.83 13.42
C GLN A 64 -9.82 19.74 11.89
N PRO A 65 -9.12 18.83 11.19
CA PRO A 65 -9.23 18.74 9.76
C PRO A 65 -10.60 18.22 9.31
N ASP A 66 -11.06 18.65 8.15
CA ASP A 66 -12.23 18.06 7.48
C ASP A 66 -11.87 16.69 6.85
N ILE A 67 -10.61 16.55 6.40
CA ILE A 67 -10.14 15.38 5.66
C ILE A 67 -8.74 15.00 6.16
N ILE A 68 -8.51 13.71 6.36
CA ILE A 68 -7.18 13.12 6.58
C ILE A 68 -6.79 12.32 5.34
N VAL A 69 -5.58 12.56 4.83
CA VAL A 69 -5.01 11.86 3.67
C VAL A 69 -3.74 11.15 4.08
N PRO A 70 -3.77 9.84 4.33
CA PRO A 70 -2.57 9.03 4.52
C PRO A 70 -1.82 8.86 3.20
N GLU A 71 -0.51 9.13 3.20
CA GLU A 71 0.35 9.02 2.02
C GLU A 71 1.43 7.96 2.18
N ILE A 72 1.89 7.71 3.43
CA ILE A 72 2.91 6.71 3.73
C ILE A 72 2.37 5.60 4.63
N GLU A 73 3.11 4.49 4.72
CA GLU A 73 2.75 3.33 5.55
C GLU A 73 3.15 3.47 7.03
N ALA A 74 4.03 4.43 7.37
CA ALA A 74 4.53 4.63 8.73
C ALA A 74 3.58 5.51 9.57
N ILE A 75 2.34 5.06 9.73
CA ILE A 75 1.25 5.74 10.43
C ILE A 75 0.59 4.74 11.39
N ARG A 76 0.09 5.20 12.54
CA ARG A 76 -0.78 4.41 13.41
C ARG A 76 -2.18 4.32 12.80
N THR A 77 -2.30 3.46 11.80
CA THR A 77 -3.48 3.39 10.91
C THR A 77 -4.76 2.99 11.62
N GLU A 78 -4.68 2.29 12.75
CA GLU A 78 -5.84 1.92 13.56
C GLU A 78 -6.60 3.15 14.09
N ARG A 79 -5.88 4.26 14.34
CA ARG A 79 -6.48 5.52 14.80
C ARG A 79 -7.37 6.17 13.75
N LEU A 80 -7.17 5.86 12.48
CA LEU A 80 -7.99 6.40 11.40
C LEU A 80 -9.45 5.96 11.51
N TYR A 81 -9.73 4.75 12.03
CA TYR A 81 -11.09 4.30 12.29
C TYR A 81 -11.80 5.13 13.39
N ASP A 82 -11.04 5.60 14.37
CA ASP A 82 -11.62 6.43 15.43
C ASP A 82 -11.95 7.82 14.87
N PHE A 83 -11.09 8.40 14.06
CA PHE A 83 -11.34 9.68 13.40
C PHE A 83 -12.53 9.62 12.44
N GLU A 84 -12.72 8.51 11.70
CA GLU A 84 -13.94 8.32 10.90
C GLU A 84 -15.21 8.27 11.75
N LYS A 85 -15.17 7.61 12.93
CA LYS A 85 -16.29 7.59 13.90
C LYS A 85 -16.60 8.98 14.45
N GLU A 86 -15.59 9.83 14.59
CA GLU A 86 -15.71 11.22 15.03
C GLU A 86 -16.23 12.15 13.89
N GLY A 87 -16.42 11.61 12.68
CA GLY A 87 -16.98 12.34 11.53
C GLY A 87 -15.93 12.98 10.63
N ILE A 88 -14.65 12.74 10.84
CA ILE A 88 -13.60 13.20 9.94
C ILE A 88 -13.52 12.26 8.73
N GLN A 89 -13.51 12.82 7.53
CA GLN A 89 -13.35 12.02 6.32
C GLN A 89 -11.90 11.54 6.17
N VAL A 90 -11.68 10.25 6.01
CA VAL A 90 -10.37 9.67 5.65
C VAL A 90 -10.39 9.25 4.19
N VAL A 91 -9.38 9.61 3.42
CA VAL A 91 -9.28 9.32 1.97
C VAL A 91 -7.87 8.82 1.64
N PRO A 92 -7.75 7.58 1.19
CA PRO A 92 -8.78 6.54 1.11
C PRO A 92 -9.30 6.14 2.50
N SER A 93 -10.40 5.38 2.58
CA SER A 93 -11.03 5.05 3.87
C SER A 93 -10.04 4.40 4.85
N ALA A 94 -10.30 4.53 6.16
CA ALA A 94 -9.47 3.87 7.18
C ALA A 94 -9.33 2.35 6.93
N ARG A 95 -10.40 1.70 6.47
CA ARG A 95 -10.36 0.29 6.05
C ARG A 95 -9.37 0.08 4.91
N ALA A 96 -9.44 0.90 3.87
CA ALA A 96 -8.55 0.81 2.74
C ALA A 96 -7.08 0.95 3.14
N VAL A 97 -6.77 1.99 3.93
CA VAL A 97 -5.40 2.23 4.42
C VAL A 97 -4.87 1.04 5.20
N ASN A 98 -5.66 0.52 6.17
CA ASN A 98 -5.23 -0.62 6.96
C ASN A 98 -5.00 -1.89 6.13
N PHE A 99 -5.82 -2.13 5.11
CA PHE A 99 -5.68 -3.30 4.26
C PHE A 99 -4.53 -3.18 3.27
N THR A 100 -4.38 -2.03 2.62
CA THR A 100 -3.34 -1.85 1.59
C THR A 100 -1.93 -1.74 2.17
N MET A 101 -1.80 -1.24 3.40
CA MET A 101 -0.52 -1.19 4.10
C MET A 101 -0.11 -2.52 4.76
N ASN A 102 -1.00 -3.51 4.79
CA ASN A 102 -0.75 -4.81 5.37
C ASN A 102 -0.93 -5.92 4.33
N ARG A 103 0.19 -6.51 3.86
CA ARG A 103 0.17 -7.59 2.86
C ARG A 103 -0.70 -8.78 3.25
N LYS A 104 -0.77 -9.12 4.55
CA LYS A 104 -1.62 -10.19 5.05
C LYS A 104 -3.09 -9.85 4.85
N ALA A 105 -3.50 -8.66 5.27
CA ALA A 105 -4.88 -8.23 5.17
C ALA A 105 -5.36 -8.19 3.72
N ILE A 106 -4.60 -7.55 2.82
CA ILE A 106 -4.99 -7.43 1.41
C ILE A 106 -4.93 -8.79 0.69
N ARG A 107 -3.93 -9.65 1.00
CA ARG A 107 -3.81 -10.98 0.41
C ARG A 107 -4.96 -11.89 0.86
N ASP A 108 -5.30 -11.87 2.13
CA ASP A 108 -6.39 -12.67 2.68
C ASP A 108 -7.76 -12.17 2.16
N LEU A 109 -7.95 -10.87 2.03
CA LEU A 109 -9.13 -10.30 1.37
C LEU A 109 -9.27 -10.84 -0.06
N ALA A 110 -8.22 -10.73 -0.88
CA ALA A 110 -8.27 -11.17 -2.27
C ALA A 110 -8.49 -12.68 -2.38
N ALA A 111 -7.69 -13.49 -1.68
CA ALA A 111 -7.69 -14.94 -1.85
C ALA A 111 -8.83 -15.64 -1.10
N LYS A 112 -9.11 -15.26 0.16
CA LYS A 112 -10.03 -15.98 1.04
C LYS A 112 -11.45 -15.42 1.04
N GLU A 113 -11.58 -14.09 1.08
CA GLU A 113 -12.90 -13.45 1.14
C GLU A 113 -13.52 -13.27 -0.25
N LEU A 114 -12.72 -12.85 -1.24
CA LEU A 114 -13.19 -12.57 -2.60
C LEU A 114 -13.00 -13.74 -3.56
N GLY A 115 -12.27 -14.80 -3.14
CA GLY A 115 -12.02 -15.99 -3.95
C GLY A 115 -11.24 -15.70 -5.24
N LEU A 116 -10.41 -14.65 -5.27
CA LEU A 116 -9.62 -14.31 -6.42
C LEU A 116 -8.40 -15.22 -6.55
N LYS A 117 -7.99 -15.45 -7.78
CA LYS A 117 -6.78 -16.21 -8.08
C LYS A 117 -5.55 -15.43 -7.64
N THR A 118 -4.76 -16.01 -6.73
CA THR A 118 -3.50 -15.48 -6.25
C THR A 118 -2.43 -16.56 -6.26
N ALA A 119 -1.15 -16.19 -6.11
CA ALA A 119 -0.11 -17.15 -5.80
C ALA A 119 -0.44 -17.92 -4.52
N ARG A 120 -0.04 -19.18 -4.40
CA ARG A 120 -0.11 -19.92 -3.12
C ARG A 120 0.82 -19.26 -2.12
N TYR A 121 0.39 -19.13 -0.88
CA TYR A 121 1.16 -18.43 0.14
C TYR A 121 0.94 -19.02 1.53
N PHE A 122 1.92 -18.78 2.41
CA PHE A 122 1.85 -19.04 3.84
C PHE A 122 2.47 -17.88 4.61
N TYR A 123 2.14 -17.80 5.88
CA TYR A 123 2.76 -16.85 6.81
C TYR A 123 3.71 -17.58 7.74
N ALA A 124 4.79 -16.90 8.16
CA ALA A 124 5.77 -17.43 9.09
C ALA A 124 6.18 -16.38 10.12
N LYS A 125 6.14 -16.74 11.40
CA LYS A 125 6.58 -15.93 12.54
C LYS A 125 7.93 -16.39 13.08
N THR A 126 8.40 -17.54 12.63
CA THR A 126 9.69 -18.13 13.00
C THR A 126 10.37 -18.70 11.75
N LEU A 127 11.69 -18.90 11.84
CA LEU A 127 12.46 -19.54 10.79
C LEU A 127 11.97 -20.98 10.51
N ASP A 128 11.57 -21.71 11.56
CA ASP A 128 11.09 -23.08 11.40
C ASP A 128 9.75 -23.11 10.65
N GLU A 129 8.82 -22.20 10.97
CA GLU A 129 7.57 -22.03 10.21
C GLU A 129 7.85 -21.66 8.75
N LEU A 130 8.88 -20.83 8.47
CA LEU A 130 9.29 -20.48 7.11
C LEU A 130 9.80 -21.70 6.35
N LYS A 131 10.61 -22.55 7.00
CA LYS A 131 11.13 -23.80 6.42
C LYS A 131 10.00 -24.78 6.10
N GLU A 132 9.03 -24.95 7.01
CA GLU A 132 7.85 -25.77 6.77
C GLU A 132 6.98 -25.26 5.62
N ALA A 133 6.79 -23.93 5.56
CA ALA A 133 6.03 -23.30 4.49
C ALA A 133 6.74 -23.45 3.13
N ALA A 134 8.07 -23.29 3.09
CA ALA A 134 8.87 -23.51 1.90
C ALA A 134 8.78 -24.95 1.38
N ALA A 135 8.79 -25.93 2.29
CA ALA A 135 8.60 -27.33 1.92
C ALA A 135 7.23 -27.61 1.26
N LYS A 136 6.19 -26.87 1.64
CA LYS A 136 4.83 -26.98 1.05
C LYS A 136 4.71 -26.26 -0.30
N ILE A 137 5.38 -25.12 -0.46
CA ILE A 137 5.34 -24.31 -1.68
C ILE A 137 6.27 -24.89 -2.75
N GLY A 138 7.48 -25.29 -2.35
CA GLY A 138 8.56 -25.68 -3.25
C GLY A 138 9.44 -24.47 -3.64
N PHE A 139 10.46 -24.74 -4.45
CA PHE A 139 11.41 -23.75 -4.93
C PHE A 139 11.34 -23.59 -6.46
N PRO A 140 11.62 -22.40 -7.01
CA PRO A 140 11.86 -21.17 -6.28
C PRO A 140 10.59 -20.63 -5.60
N CYS A 141 10.78 -19.85 -4.52
CA CYS A 141 9.71 -19.14 -3.82
C CYS A 141 10.15 -17.72 -3.46
N VAL A 142 9.22 -16.87 -3.08
CA VAL A 142 9.49 -15.47 -2.72
C VAL A 142 9.14 -15.24 -1.26
N VAL A 143 10.07 -14.70 -0.49
CA VAL A 143 9.88 -14.33 0.92
C VAL A 143 9.84 -12.82 1.03
N LYS A 144 8.83 -12.27 1.71
CA LYS A 144 8.61 -10.82 1.86
C LYS A 144 8.17 -10.46 3.28
N PRO A 145 8.55 -9.29 3.81
CA PRO A 145 7.91 -8.72 5.00
C PRO A 145 6.44 -8.42 4.74
N LEU A 146 5.60 -8.47 5.78
CA LEU A 146 4.19 -8.06 5.66
C LEU A 146 4.05 -6.57 5.44
N MET A 147 4.96 -5.76 5.96
CA MET A 147 4.99 -4.32 5.78
C MET A 147 6.37 -3.88 5.31
N SER A 148 6.47 -3.51 4.06
CA SER A 148 7.68 -2.95 3.44
C SER A 148 7.32 -2.26 2.12
N SER A 149 8.18 -1.35 1.66
CA SER A 149 8.07 -0.69 0.35
C SER A 149 9.33 -0.93 -0.49
N SER A 150 9.20 -0.74 -1.80
CA SER A 150 10.33 -0.79 -2.75
C SER A 150 11.14 -2.08 -2.68
N GLY A 151 10.50 -3.23 -2.47
CA GLY A 151 11.17 -4.53 -2.45
C GLY A 151 12.14 -4.77 -1.26
N LYS A 152 12.21 -3.86 -0.28
CA LYS A 152 13.09 -4.03 0.89
C LYS A 152 12.69 -5.27 1.68
N GLY A 153 13.67 -6.10 2.03
CA GLY A 153 13.46 -7.36 2.74
C GLY A 153 12.88 -8.49 1.87
N GLN A 154 12.69 -8.29 0.57
CA GLN A 154 12.22 -9.32 -0.34
C GLN A 154 13.37 -10.17 -0.86
N SER A 155 13.19 -11.50 -0.85
CA SER A 155 14.17 -12.48 -1.36
C SER A 155 13.50 -13.46 -2.32
N LEU A 156 14.13 -13.70 -3.46
CA LEU A 156 13.88 -14.88 -4.30
C LEU A 156 14.74 -16.03 -3.78
N VAL A 157 14.12 -17.04 -3.22
CA VAL A 157 14.75 -18.21 -2.59
C VAL A 157 14.71 -19.38 -3.57
N LYS A 158 15.86 -19.89 -3.95
CA LYS A 158 15.99 -20.97 -4.94
C LYS A 158 16.22 -22.33 -4.32
N SER A 159 16.71 -22.37 -3.06
CA SER A 159 16.98 -23.60 -2.33
C SER A 159 16.76 -23.42 -0.83
N ALA A 160 16.72 -24.52 -0.08
CA ALA A 160 16.53 -24.50 1.37
C ALA A 160 17.66 -23.77 2.12
N ASP A 161 18.88 -23.80 1.59
CA ASP A 161 20.06 -23.19 2.20
C ASP A 161 19.97 -21.65 2.24
N GLU A 162 19.14 -21.06 1.40
CA GLU A 162 18.94 -19.59 1.33
C GLU A 162 17.89 -19.09 2.34
N LEU A 163 17.11 -19.98 2.98
CA LEU A 163 15.97 -19.59 3.82
C LEU A 163 16.37 -18.81 5.08
N GLU A 164 17.50 -19.14 5.69
CA GLU A 164 17.98 -18.43 6.88
C GLU A 164 18.34 -16.98 6.54
N HIS A 165 19.08 -16.77 5.48
CA HIS A 165 19.40 -15.43 4.98
C HIS A 165 18.12 -14.65 4.59
N ALA A 166 17.17 -15.30 3.91
CA ALA A 166 15.92 -14.67 3.53
C ALA A 166 15.07 -14.27 4.75
N TRP A 167 15.10 -15.08 5.82
CA TRP A 167 14.45 -14.77 7.09
C TRP A 167 15.07 -13.52 7.74
N GLU A 168 16.40 -13.51 7.89
CA GLU A 168 17.11 -12.39 8.50
C GLU A 168 16.91 -11.09 7.72
N TYR A 169 17.05 -11.15 6.39
CA TYR A 169 16.85 -10.00 5.53
C TYR A 169 15.38 -9.52 5.55
N GLY A 170 14.42 -10.43 5.54
CA GLY A 170 13.00 -10.11 5.66
C GLY A 170 12.67 -9.42 6.97
N CYS A 171 13.19 -9.92 8.09
CA CYS A 171 13.00 -9.30 9.40
C CYS A 171 13.65 -7.91 9.50
N SER A 172 14.84 -7.73 8.92
CA SER A 172 15.54 -6.43 8.93
C SER A 172 14.90 -5.39 8.03
N GLY A 173 14.25 -5.81 6.93
CA GLY A 173 13.55 -4.95 5.97
C GLY A 173 12.09 -4.65 6.35
N SER A 174 11.59 -5.23 7.45
CA SER A 174 10.24 -5.01 7.94
C SER A 174 10.09 -3.60 8.52
N ARG A 175 8.96 -2.95 8.22
CA ARG A 175 8.55 -1.69 8.85
C ARG A 175 7.45 -1.94 9.88
N GLY A 176 7.41 -1.11 10.94
CA GLY A 176 6.47 -1.27 12.05
C GLY A 176 6.86 -2.39 13.01
N ASP A 177 5.93 -2.79 13.87
CA ASP A 177 6.15 -3.70 14.98
C ASP A 177 5.95 -5.19 14.62
N ILE A 178 5.59 -5.49 13.37
CA ILE A 178 5.16 -6.82 12.93
C ILE A 178 6.37 -7.61 12.41
N ARG A 179 6.78 -8.64 13.16
CA ARG A 179 7.79 -9.62 12.72
C ARG A 179 7.11 -10.89 12.20
N GLU A 180 6.45 -10.77 11.07
CA GLU A 180 5.84 -11.88 10.37
C GLU A 180 6.15 -11.73 8.87
N LEU A 181 6.55 -12.80 8.23
CA LEU A 181 6.87 -12.84 6.80
C LEU A 181 5.79 -13.60 6.04
N ILE A 182 5.61 -13.27 4.78
CA ILE A 182 4.85 -14.07 3.82
C ILE A 182 5.83 -14.78 2.89
N ILE A 183 5.57 -16.06 2.63
CA ILE A 183 6.23 -16.84 1.60
C ILE A 183 5.22 -17.19 0.52
N GLU A 184 5.56 -16.91 -0.73
CA GLU A 184 4.70 -17.09 -1.89
C GLU A 184 5.38 -17.96 -2.94
N GLU A 185 4.60 -18.73 -3.69
CA GLU A 185 5.15 -19.41 -4.87
C GLU A 185 5.67 -18.38 -5.88
N PHE A 186 6.74 -18.72 -6.57
CA PHE A 186 7.26 -17.89 -7.63
C PHE A 186 6.42 -18.09 -8.89
N ILE A 187 5.69 -17.05 -9.28
CA ILE A 187 4.91 -17.05 -10.52
C ILE A 187 5.80 -16.61 -11.67
N LYS A 188 5.93 -17.48 -12.66
CA LYS A 188 6.55 -17.12 -13.93
C LYS A 188 5.49 -16.50 -14.81
N PHE A 189 5.42 -15.17 -14.82
CA PHE A 189 4.48 -14.41 -15.64
C PHE A 189 5.13 -13.91 -16.93
N ASP A 190 4.33 -13.70 -17.96
CA ASP A 190 4.77 -13.17 -19.25
C ASP A 190 4.84 -11.64 -19.24
N SER A 191 3.99 -10.99 -18.45
CA SER A 191 3.95 -9.54 -18.30
C SER A 191 3.41 -9.13 -16.92
N GLU A 192 3.75 -7.94 -16.50
CA GLU A 192 3.25 -7.29 -15.29
C GLU A 192 2.60 -5.96 -15.68
N ILE A 193 1.45 -5.68 -15.10
CA ILE A 193 0.71 -4.45 -15.34
C ILE A 193 0.25 -3.79 -14.05
N THR A 194 0.06 -2.48 -14.14
CA THR A 194 -0.74 -1.72 -13.17
C THR A 194 -2.01 -1.21 -13.82
N LEU A 195 -3.15 -1.48 -13.20
CA LEU A 195 -4.42 -0.84 -13.51
C LEU A 195 -4.64 0.35 -12.57
N LEU A 196 -4.51 1.56 -13.10
CA LEU A 196 -4.98 2.74 -12.38
C LEU A 196 -6.51 2.72 -12.39
N THR A 197 -7.05 2.57 -11.20
CA THR A 197 -8.48 2.34 -10.96
C THR A 197 -9.06 3.49 -10.12
N VAL A 198 -10.24 3.95 -10.48
CA VAL A 198 -10.94 5.01 -9.77
C VAL A 198 -12.27 4.47 -9.25
N THR A 199 -12.43 4.46 -7.93
CA THR A 199 -13.71 4.18 -7.30
C THR A 199 -14.41 5.47 -6.92
N GLN A 200 -15.71 5.50 -7.12
CA GLN A 200 -16.58 6.63 -6.82
C GLN A 200 -17.54 6.25 -5.70
N LYS A 201 -17.94 7.23 -4.89
CA LYS A 201 -18.98 7.02 -3.85
C LYS A 201 -20.30 6.50 -4.45
N ASN A 202 -20.68 7.06 -5.60
CA ASN A 202 -21.86 6.68 -6.36
C ASN A 202 -21.47 6.65 -7.84
N GLY A 203 -21.38 5.48 -8.43
CA GLY A 203 -21.00 5.33 -9.84
C GLY A 203 -20.22 4.07 -10.14
N PRO A 204 -19.91 3.84 -11.42
CA PRO A 204 -19.09 2.70 -11.83
C PRO A 204 -17.63 2.88 -11.40
N THR A 205 -16.93 1.77 -11.31
CA THR A 205 -15.47 1.76 -11.26
C THR A 205 -14.94 2.14 -12.65
N LEU A 206 -13.96 3.03 -12.69
CA LEU A 206 -13.31 3.49 -13.91
C LEU A 206 -11.89 2.98 -13.96
N PHE A 207 -11.43 2.61 -15.15
CA PHE A 207 -10.07 2.12 -15.39
C PHE A 207 -9.36 3.01 -16.41
N CYS A 208 -8.09 3.32 -16.14
CA CYS A 208 -7.21 3.86 -17.16
C CYS A 208 -6.68 2.71 -18.03
N PRO A 209 -6.19 2.99 -19.24
CA PRO A 209 -5.48 1.99 -20.03
C PRO A 209 -4.35 1.35 -19.21
N PRO A 210 -4.11 0.02 -19.33
CA PRO A 210 -3.13 -0.67 -18.50
C PRO A 210 -1.72 -0.12 -18.74
N ILE A 211 -0.96 -0.01 -17.64
CA ILE A 211 0.45 0.37 -17.67
C ILE A 211 1.27 -0.91 -17.57
N GLY A 212 2.12 -1.17 -18.55
CA GLY A 212 3.09 -2.25 -18.52
C GLY A 212 4.38 -1.84 -17.84
N HIS A 213 5.08 -2.81 -17.24
CA HIS A 213 6.33 -2.57 -16.54
C HIS A 213 7.42 -3.52 -16.99
N VAL A 214 8.65 -3.01 -16.99
CA VAL A 214 9.88 -3.80 -17.07
C VAL A 214 10.63 -3.62 -15.75
N GLN A 215 10.83 -4.72 -15.04
CA GLN A 215 11.59 -4.74 -13.79
C GLN A 215 12.95 -5.41 -13.97
N LYS A 216 13.93 -4.97 -13.19
CA LYS A 216 15.23 -5.63 -13.07
C LYS A 216 15.68 -5.60 -11.62
N GLY A 217 15.81 -6.79 -11.01
CA GLY A 217 16.21 -6.92 -9.61
C GLY A 217 15.21 -6.32 -8.61
N GLY A 218 13.91 -6.26 -8.95
CA GLY A 218 12.86 -5.66 -8.13
C GLY A 218 12.65 -4.16 -8.32
N ASP A 219 13.50 -3.50 -9.14
CA ASP A 219 13.33 -2.09 -9.48
C ASP A 219 12.62 -1.92 -10.81
N TYR A 220 11.65 -1.02 -10.86
CA TYR A 220 11.07 -0.55 -12.12
C TYR A 220 12.12 0.18 -12.95
N ARG A 221 12.31 -0.26 -14.19
CA ARG A 221 13.25 0.33 -15.15
C ARG A 221 12.55 1.11 -16.25
N GLU A 222 11.39 0.62 -16.66
CA GLU A 222 10.61 1.21 -17.72
C GLU A 222 9.12 0.97 -17.45
N SER A 223 8.32 1.96 -17.74
CA SER A 223 6.85 1.85 -17.77
C SER A 223 6.34 2.38 -19.09
N PHE A 224 5.36 1.71 -19.67
CA PHE A 224 4.78 2.07 -20.94
C PHE A 224 3.26 1.95 -20.92
N GLN A 225 2.58 2.84 -21.64
CA GLN A 225 1.13 2.87 -21.71
C GLN A 225 0.66 3.22 -23.14
N PRO A 226 -0.32 2.48 -23.69
CA PRO A 226 -0.96 1.31 -23.10
C PRO A 226 -0.09 0.06 -23.17
N ALA A 227 -0.24 -0.85 -22.19
CA ALA A 227 0.32 -2.19 -22.30
C ALA A 227 -0.51 -3.02 -23.30
N HIS A 228 0.18 -3.81 -24.12
CA HIS A 228 -0.49 -4.74 -25.03
C HIS A 228 -0.87 -6.01 -24.28
N ILE A 229 -2.14 -6.19 -24.00
CA ILE A 229 -2.71 -7.33 -23.29
C ILE A 229 -3.88 -7.88 -24.11
N ASP A 230 -4.04 -9.20 -24.08
CA ASP A 230 -5.23 -9.84 -24.65
C ASP A 230 -6.50 -9.26 -24.00
N PRO A 231 -7.51 -8.85 -24.78
CA PRO A 231 -8.72 -8.24 -24.24
C PRO A 231 -9.45 -9.09 -23.19
N ALA A 232 -9.38 -10.43 -23.28
CA ALA A 232 -10.00 -11.31 -22.29
C ALA A 232 -9.24 -11.26 -20.96
N HIS A 233 -7.91 -11.25 -21.00
CA HIS A 233 -7.08 -11.10 -19.79
C HIS A 233 -7.22 -9.72 -19.18
N LEU A 234 -7.31 -8.66 -19.98
CA LEU A 234 -7.56 -7.30 -19.47
C LEU A 234 -8.89 -7.24 -18.74
N LYS A 235 -9.95 -7.80 -19.32
CA LYS A 235 -11.26 -7.85 -18.69
C LYS A 235 -11.24 -8.61 -17.36
N GLU A 236 -10.56 -9.76 -17.30
CA GLU A 236 -10.38 -10.51 -16.05
C GLU A 236 -9.66 -9.66 -14.99
N ALA A 237 -8.59 -8.96 -15.38
CA ALA A 237 -7.84 -8.08 -14.48
C ALA A 237 -8.69 -6.92 -13.96
N GLU A 238 -9.49 -6.29 -14.82
CA GLU A 238 -10.44 -5.23 -14.43
C GLU A 238 -11.50 -5.73 -13.46
N GLU A 239 -12.07 -6.93 -13.70
CA GLU A 239 -13.04 -7.55 -12.79
C GLU A 239 -12.42 -7.87 -11.41
N MET A 240 -11.16 -8.33 -11.37
CA MET A 240 -10.43 -8.58 -10.15
C MET A 240 -10.16 -7.26 -9.39
N ALA A 241 -9.67 -6.25 -10.10
CA ALA A 241 -9.40 -4.93 -9.54
C ALA A 241 -10.68 -4.26 -8.98
N GLU A 242 -11.79 -4.35 -9.71
CA GLU A 242 -13.08 -3.83 -9.24
C GLU A 242 -13.54 -4.52 -7.95
N LYS A 243 -13.47 -5.84 -7.87
CA LYS A 243 -13.85 -6.60 -6.66
C LYS A 243 -13.04 -6.17 -5.45
N VAL A 244 -11.71 -6.06 -5.58
CA VAL A 244 -10.83 -5.66 -4.48
C VAL A 244 -11.11 -4.21 -4.05
N THR A 245 -11.10 -3.28 -5.00
CA THR A 245 -11.25 -1.85 -4.67
C THR A 245 -12.63 -1.53 -4.08
N ARG A 246 -13.69 -2.19 -4.55
CA ARG A 246 -15.03 -2.07 -3.94
C ARG A 246 -15.09 -2.65 -2.52
N ALA A 247 -14.40 -3.76 -2.25
CA ALA A 247 -14.34 -4.35 -0.91
C ALA A 247 -13.59 -3.47 0.10
N LEU A 248 -12.68 -2.60 -0.37
CA LEU A 248 -11.97 -1.63 0.45
C LEU A 248 -12.81 -0.41 0.83
N THR A 249 -13.95 -0.22 0.18
CA THR A 249 -14.96 0.83 0.41
C THR A 249 -14.49 2.27 0.13
N GLY A 250 -15.46 3.15 -0.09
CA GLY A 250 -15.21 4.57 -0.28
C GLY A 250 -14.79 4.96 -1.71
N ALA A 251 -14.51 6.24 -1.88
CA ALA A 251 -13.91 6.78 -3.09
C ALA A 251 -12.38 6.72 -2.98
N GLY A 252 -11.71 6.46 -4.11
CA GLY A 252 -10.25 6.40 -4.10
C GLY A 252 -9.65 6.28 -5.49
N LEU A 253 -8.35 6.55 -5.54
CA LEU A 253 -7.46 6.25 -6.66
C LEU A 253 -6.58 5.07 -6.24
N TRP A 254 -6.49 4.06 -7.07
CA TRP A 254 -5.80 2.82 -6.77
C TRP A 254 -4.84 2.45 -7.89
N GLY A 255 -3.64 2.02 -7.54
CA GLY A 255 -2.77 1.24 -8.41
C GLY A 255 -2.97 -0.24 -8.05
N VAL A 256 -3.52 -1.02 -8.97
CA VAL A 256 -3.72 -2.46 -8.79
C VAL A 256 -2.74 -3.19 -9.69
N GLU A 257 -1.78 -3.86 -9.08
CA GLU A 257 -0.77 -4.70 -9.74
C GLU A 257 -1.22 -6.15 -9.83
#